data_5350d42bd128aaf9e1fb873e1cf483fe
#
_entry.id   5350d42bd128aaf9e1fb873e1cf483fe
#
_cell.length_a   1.000
_cell.length_b   1.000
_cell.length_c   1.000
_cell.angle_alpha   90.00
_cell.angle_beta   90.00
_cell.angle_gamma   90.00
#
_symmetry.space_group_name_H-M   'P 1'
#
loop_
_entity.id
_entity.type
_entity.pdbx_description
1 polymer ?
#
loop_
_entity_poly.entity_id
_entity_poly.type
_entity_poly.pdbx_seq_one_letter_code
_entity_poly.pdbx_strand_id
1 'polypeptide(L)'
;TLGVVALILIVVYRSPVLWILPLFSAVIALSTAGGLVYLLTKNNVIDLNGQSQGILSVLVLGAATDYALLLISRYREELHHHDHPAQAMKAALKGVFEPIVASGATVISALLVLLLSDLSGNRGLGPVGAIGIAAAVIVILTLLPALLVAFGRWVFWPRIPRNDDVNSQLTGTWAKIGSAVEKRPRKLWILTAIMLSILAGFSSTLNARGLSTADAFTQRPDSVVGLERLAEHFPGGSGQPTELIVPVTLVDSVSSALKNVEGVSSVEPLRMTPAIPGQPLSEVKVIDGLVVLNATLALNPDSVEAREIIPVIRNAVHAIDPNILVGGSTAVAFDTDVSANRDNRTIIPIVLVLITIILGLLLRSILSAALLLGTVV
;
A
#
# COMPACT_ATOMS: atom_id res chain seq x y z
N THR A 1 -14.22 -6.35 6.29
CA THR A 1 -14.27 -4.99 5.69
C THR A 1 -15.70 -4.54 5.47
N LEU A 2 -16.55 -5.24 4.69
CA LEU A 2 -17.92 -4.82 4.37
C LEU A 2 -18.79 -4.54 5.59
N GLY A 3 -18.73 -5.37 6.63
CA GLY A 3 -19.49 -5.16 7.87
C GLY A 3 -19.10 -3.87 8.61
N VAL A 4 -17.82 -3.54 8.64
CA VAL A 4 -17.32 -2.30 9.26
C VAL A 4 -17.79 -1.08 8.45
N VAL A 5 -17.69 -1.14 7.12
CA VAL A 5 -18.16 -0.06 6.23
C VAL A 5 -19.67 0.14 6.40
N ALA A 6 -20.45 -0.95 6.42
CA ALA A 6 -21.90 -0.89 6.65
C ALA A 6 -22.23 -0.22 8.00
N LEU A 7 -21.54 -0.61 9.08
CA LEU A 7 -21.73 0.00 10.40
C LEU A 7 -21.45 1.50 10.39
N ILE A 8 -20.34 1.91 9.78
CA ILE A 8 -19.97 3.33 9.66
C ILE A 8 -21.04 4.09 8.87
N LEU A 9 -21.48 3.56 7.73
CA LEU A 9 -22.50 4.19 6.90
C LEU A 9 -23.85 4.33 7.63
N ILE A 10 -24.28 3.33 8.42
CA ILE A 10 -25.49 3.40 9.24
C ILE A 10 -25.38 4.56 10.25
N VAL A 11 -24.25 4.66 10.93
CA VAL A 11 -24.02 5.73 11.94
C VAL A 11 -23.97 7.11 11.29
N VAL A 12 -23.29 7.24 10.15
CA VAL A 12 -23.12 8.51 9.42
C VAL A 12 -24.43 8.98 8.82
N TYR A 13 -25.13 8.11 8.09
CA TYR A 13 -26.37 8.49 7.41
C TYR A 13 -27.57 8.54 8.34
N ARG A 14 -27.51 7.88 9.51
CA ARG A 14 -28.62 7.81 10.46
C ARG A 14 -29.95 7.34 9.82
N SER A 15 -29.82 6.50 8.80
CA SER A 15 -30.94 5.89 8.08
C SER A 15 -30.69 4.38 7.95
N PRO A 16 -31.64 3.53 8.32
CA PRO A 16 -31.49 2.08 8.22
C PRO A 16 -31.56 1.56 6.78
N VAL A 17 -31.91 2.38 5.81
CA VAL A 17 -32.06 2.00 4.39
C VAL A 17 -30.99 2.63 3.52
N LEU A 18 -30.63 3.90 3.77
CA LEU A 18 -29.75 4.68 2.89
C LEU A 18 -28.37 4.06 2.69
N TRP A 19 -27.80 3.40 3.71
CA TRP A 19 -26.46 2.78 3.62
C TRP A 19 -26.36 1.66 2.58
N ILE A 20 -27.50 1.03 2.23
CA ILE A 20 -27.55 -0.07 1.26
C ILE A 20 -27.15 0.41 -0.13
N LEU A 21 -27.64 1.59 -0.56
CA LEU A 21 -27.41 2.09 -1.91
C LEU A 21 -25.94 2.39 -2.24
N PRO A 22 -25.19 3.14 -1.40
CA PRO A 22 -23.76 3.31 -1.62
C PRO A 22 -22.97 2.01 -1.52
N LEU A 23 -23.31 1.13 -0.58
CA LEU A 23 -22.63 -0.15 -0.45
C LEU A 23 -22.87 -1.05 -1.66
N PHE A 24 -24.11 -1.13 -2.15
CA PHE A 24 -24.45 -1.84 -3.38
C PHE A 24 -23.69 -1.27 -4.59
N SER A 25 -23.65 0.06 -4.73
CA SER A 25 -22.89 0.72 -5.78
C SER A 25 -21.39 0.42 -5.68
N ALA A 26 -20.83 0.41 -4.46
CA ALA A 26 -19.43 0.07 -4.23
C ALA A 26 -19.10 -1.39 -4.59
N VAL A 27 -20.01 -2.33 -4.30
CA VAL A 27 -19.85 -3.74 -4.71
C VAL A 27 -19.91 -3.88 -6.24
N ILE A 28 -20.82 -3.18 -6.92
CA ILE A 28 -20.85 -3.15 -8.40
C ILE A 28 -19.56 -2.55 -8.97
N ALA A 29 -19.05 -1.45 -8.39
CA ALA A 29 -17.78 -0.85 -8.81
C ALA A 29 -16.62 -1.85 -8.65
N LEU A 30 -16.55 -2.55 -7.52
CA LEU A 30 -15.53 -3.56 -7.25
C LEU A 30 -15.64 -4.74 -8.24
N SER A 31 -16.85 -5.22 -8.49
CA SER A 31 -17.09 -6.32 -9.45
C SER A 31 -16.69 -5.91 -10.87
N THR A 32 -17.05 -4.70 -11.28
CA THR A 32 -16.67 -4.14 -12.59
C THR A 32 -15.16 -4.00 -12.72
N ALA A 33 -14.50 -3.43 -11.69
CA ALA A 33 -13.04 -3.32 -11.65
C ALA A 33 -12.37 -4.70 -11.71
N GLY A 34 -12.85 -5.67 -10.91
CA GLY A 34 -12.33 -7.04 -10.92
C GLY A 34 -12.50 -7.73 -12.28
N GLY A 35 -13.62 -7.53 -12.96
CA GLY A 35 -13.85 -8.05 -14.31
C GLY A 35 -12.90 -7.44 -15.35
N LEU A 36 -12.66 -6.12 -15.30
CA LEU A 36 -11.71 -5.45 -16.19
C LEU A 36 -10.27 -5.90 -15.92
N VAL A 37 -9.86 -5.97 -14.65
CA VAL A 37 -8.54 -6.45 -14.25
C VAL A 37 -8.34 -7.90 -14.72
N TYR A 38 -9.34 -8.78 -14.54
CA TYR A 38 -9.27 -10.15 -15.04
C TYR A 38 -9.05 -10.23 -16.56
N LEU A 39 -9.80 -9.42 -17.33
CA LEU A 39 -9.65 -9.39 -18.79
C LEU A 39 -8.26 -8.93 -19.22
N LEU A 40 -7.70 -7.92 -18.56
CA LEU A 40 -6.36 -7.41 -18.86
C LEU A 40 -5.27 -8.40 -18.45
N THR A 41 -5.40 -9.05 -17.32
CA THR A 41 -4.45 -10.10 -16.87
C THR A 41 -4.50 -11.31 -17.79
N LYS A 42 -5.70 -11.75 -18.22
CA LYS A 42 -5.87 -12.85 -19.17
C LYS A 42 -5.17 -12.59 -20.51
N ASN A 43 -5.10 -11.32 -20.92
CA ASN A 43 -4.42 -10.91 -22.16
C ASN A 43 -2.95 -10.51 -21.93
N ASN A 44 -2.37 -10.80 -20.76
CA ASN A 44 -0.97 -10.49 -20.40
C ASN A 44 -0.62 -8.99 -20.51
N VAL A 45 -1.61 -8.10 -20.28
CA VAL A 45 -1.40 -6.64 -20.29
C VAL A 45 -0.92 -6.14 -18.93
N ILE A 46 -1.38 -6.77 -17.84
CA ILE A 46 -1.01 -6.44 -16.46
C ILE A 46 -0.75 -7.72 -15.66
N ASP A 47 0.16 -7.62 -14.70
CA ASP A 47 0.41 -8.69 -13.72
C ASP A 47 -0.45 -8.46 -12.47
N LEU A 48 -1.07 -9.53 -11.98
CA LEU A 48 -1.89 -9.53 -10.78
C LEU A 48 -1.29 -10.47 -9.74
N ASN A 49 -1.09 -9.96 -8.53
CA ASN A 49 -0.76 -10.78 -7.37
C ASN A 49 -1.86 -10.69 -6.30
N GLY A 50 -1.85 -11.62 -5.34
CA GLY A 50 -2.88 -11.67 -4.29
C GLY A 50 -2.93 -10.41 -3.42
N GLN A 51 -1.79 -9.77 -3.19
CA GLN A 51 -1.70 -8.52 -2.44
C GLN A 51 -2.39 -7.36 -3.18
N SER A 52 -2.14 -7.21 -4.48
CA SER A 52 -2.77 -6.18 -5.33
C SER A 52 -4.31 -6.34 -5.36
N GLN A 53 -4.81 -7.58 -5.38
CA GLN A 53 -6.24 -7.85 -5.33
C GLN A 53 -6.86 -7.48 -3.97
N GLY A 54 -6.16 -7.76 -2.87
CA GLY A 54 -6.59 -7.36 -1.52
C GLY A 54 -6.69 -5.83 -1.39
N ILE A 55 -5.65 -5.13 -1.83
CA ILE A 55 -5.58 -3.66 -1.82
C ILE A 55 -6.66 -3.05 -2.72
N LEU A 56 -6.88 -3.60 -3.94
CA LEU A 56 -7.95 -3.18 -4.83
C LEU A 56 -9.32 -3.18 -4.13
N SER A 57 -9.62 -4.24 -3.40
CA SER A 57 -10.91 -4.38 -2.71
C SER A 57 -11.13 -3.28 -1.66
N VAL A 58 -10.11 -2.99 -0.85
CA VAL A 58 -10.19 -1.95 0.18
C VAL A 58 -10.24 -0.56 -0.45
N LEU A 59 -9.41 -0.32 -1.46
CA LEU A 59 -9.31 0.97 -2.15
C LEU A 59 -10.62 1.34 -2.85
N VAL A 60 -11.22 0.41 -3.61
CA VAL A 60 -12.47 0.66 -4.35
C VAL A 60 -13.63 0.87 -3.39
N LEU A 61 -13.77 0.02 -2.36
CA LEU A 61 -14.83 0.17 -1.36
C LEU A 61 -14.69 1.49 -0.59
N GLY A 62 -13.47 1.86 -0.21
CA GLY A 62 -13.20 3.12 0.47
C GLY A 62 -13.54 4.33 -0.40
N ALA A 63 -12.99 4.42 -1.60
CA ALA A 63 -13.21 5.53 -2.51
C ALA A 63 -14.68 5.63 -2.94
N ALA A 64 -15.34 4.52 -3.28
CA ALA A 64 -16.74 4.53 -3.67
C ALA A 64 -17.65 5.02 -2.53
N THR A 65 -17.38 4.62 -1.29
CA THR A 65 -18.18 5.07 -0.13
C THR A 65 -17.93 6.54 0.20
N ASP A 66 -16.72 7.04 0.03
CA ASP A 66 -16.37 8.45 0.23
C ASP A 66 -17.04 9.35 -0.82
N TYR A 67 -16.93 8.99 -2.10
CA TYR A 67 -17.62 9.70 -3.18
C TYR A 67 -19.15 9.65 -3.04
N ALA A 68 -19.69 8.51 -2.59
CA ALA A 68 -21.11 8.37 -2.30
C ALA A 68 -21.55 9.29 -1.16
N LEU A 69 -20.75 9.43 -0.10
CA LEU A 69 -21.03 10.34 1.01
C LEU A 69 -21.12 11.79 0.53
N LEU A 70 -20.18 12.22 -0.31
CA LEU A 70 -20.17 13.55 -0.89
C LEU A 70 -21.43 13.81 -1.74
N LEU A 71 -21.78 12.88 -2.63
CA LEU A 71 -22.97 13.00 -3.48
C LEU A 71 -24.26 12.99 -2.67
N ILE A 72 -24.41 12.08 -1.71
CA ILE A 72 -25.61 11.95 -0.89
C ILE A 72 -25.81 13.16 0.01
N SER A 73 -24.73 13.70 0.61
CA SER A 73 -24.81 14.90 1.44
C SER A 73 -25.31 16.10 0.62
N ARG A 74 -24.76 16.27 -0.60
CA ARG A 74 -25.20 17.34 -1.48
C ARG A 74 -26.62 17.12 -2.02
N TYR A 75 -26.97 15.90 -2.37
CA TYR A 75 -28.33 15.55 -2.80
C TYR A 75 -29.36 15.84 -1.70
N ARG A 76 -29.03 15.49 -0.44
CA ARG A 76 -29.88 15.80 0.71
C ARG A 76 -30.07 17.30 0.90
N GLU A 77 -29.05 18.11 0.70
CA GLU A 77 -29.11 19.58 0.74
C GLU A 77 -30.04 20.10 -0.36
N GLU A 78 -29.86 19.65 -1.60
CA GLU A 78 -30.65 20.09 -2.75
C GLU A 78 -32.13 19.65 -2.66
N LEU A 79 -32.44 18.57 -1.94
CA LEU A 79 -33.81 18.14 -1.67
C LEU A 79 -34.59 19.15 -0.80
N HIS A 80 -33.94 20.06 -0.08
CA HIS A 80 -34.59 21.18 0.64
C HIS A 80 -34.94 22.33 -0.30
N HIS A 81 -34.35 22.43 -1.48
CA HIS A 81 -34.53 23.53 -2.42
C HIS A 81 -35.35 23.15 -3.68
N HIS A 82 -35.60 21.87 -3.90
CA HIS A 82 -36.27 21.37 -5.10
C HIS A 82 -37.38 20.38 -4.76
N ASP A 83 -38.57 20.54 -5.33
CA ASP A 83 -39.70 19.65 -5.10
C ASP A 83 -39.52 18.28 -5.74
N HIS A 84 -38.92 18.24 -6.92
CA HIS A 84 -38.71 16.99 -7.66
C HIS A 84 -37.32 16.37 -7.38
N PRO A 85 -37.21 15.09 -7.00
CA PRO A 85 -35.95 14.40 -6.73
C PRO A 85 -34.95 14.47 -7.91
N ALA A 86 -35.46 14.40 -9.16
CA ALA A 86 -34.57 14.46 -10.34
C ALA A 86 -33.91 15.85 -10.53
N GLN A 87 -34.63 16.94 -10.18
CA GLN A 87 -34.06 18.30 -10.25
C GLN A 87 -33.02 18.51 -9.15
N ALA A 88 -33.33 18.06 -7.93
CA ALA A 88 -32.37 18.06 -6.82
C ALA A 88 -31.10 17.26 -7.17
N MET A 89 -31.23 16.08 -7.79
CA MET A 89 -30.09 15.27 -8.19
C MET A 89 -29.26 15.96 -9.28
N LYS A 90 -29.90 16.60 -10.26
CA LYS A 90 -29.19 17.37 -11.31
C LYS A 90 -28.35 18.50 -10.70
N ALA A 91 -28.90 19.21 -9.73
CA ALA A 91 -28.20 20.28 -9.02
C ALA A 91 -27.07 19.73 -8.15
N ALA A 92 -27.31 18.62 -7.43
CA ALA A 92 -26.30 17.93 -6.63
C ALA A 92 -25.12 17.44 -7.48
N LEU A 93 -25.41 16.74 -8.59
CA LEU A 93 -24.37 16.26 -9.50
C LEU A 93 -23.52 17.42 -10.05
N LYS A 94 -24.14 18.53 -10.46
CA LYS A 94 -23.40 19.71 -10.91
C LYS A 94 -22.43 20.24 -9.84
N GLY A 95 -22.82 20.17 -8.57
CA GLY A 95 -21.99 20.63 -7.45
C GLY A 95 -20.85 19.71 -7.05
N VAL A 96 -21.00 18.37 -7.25
CA VAL A 96 -20.01 17.39 -6.78
C VAL A 96 -19.21 16.74 -7.91
N PHE A 97 -19.57 16.92 -9.17
CA PHE A 97 -18.92 16.30 -10.32
C PHE A 97 -17.43 16.68 -10.37
N GLU A 98 -17.13 17.98 -10.36
CA GLU A 98 -15.74 18.46 -10.44
C GLU A 98 -14.89 17.97 -9.25
N PRO A 99 -15.30 18.07 -7.98
CA PRO A 99 -14.56 17.51 -6.84
C PRO A 99 -14.33 16.00 -6.94
N ILE A 100 -15.34 15.20 -7.32
CA ILE A 100 -15.22 13.74 -7.41
C ILE A 100 -14.25 13.35 -8.54
N VAL A 101 -14.41 13.96 -9.73
CA VAL A 101 -13.53 13.66 -10.88
C VAL A 101 -12.09 14.10 -10.60
N ALA A 102 -11.90 15.27 -10.00
CA ALA A 102 -10.55 15.75 -9.65
C ALA A 102 -9.89 14.86 -8.59
N SER A 103 -10.62 14.45 -7.55
CA SER A 103 -10.12 13.50 -6.54
C SER A 103 -9.77 12.16 -7.18
N GLY A 104 -10.67 11.59 -7.98
CA GLY A 104 -10.41 10.34 -8.70
C GLY A 104 -9.20 10.45 -9.63
N ALA A 105 -9.10 11.52 -10.42
CA ALA A 105 -7.96 11.76 -11.31
C ALA A 105 -6.64 11.88 -10.54
N THR A 106 -6.65 12.54 -9.38
CA THR A 106 -5.46 12.65 -8.52
C THR A 106 -5.00 11.28 -8.05
N VAL A 107 -5.92 10.44 -7.54
CA VAL A 107 -5.59 9.09 -7.06
C VAL A 107 -5.14 8.19 -8.21
N ILE A 108 -5.84 8.21 -9.35
CA ILE A 108 -5.47 7.45 -10.55
C ILE A 108 -4.06 7.83 -11.00
N SER A 109 -3.78 9.13 -11.12
CA SER A 109 -2.48 9.61 -11.56
C SER A 109 -1.36 9.23 -10.59
N ALA A 110 -1.59 9.33 -9.28
CA ALA A 110 -0.63 8.91 -8.25
C ALA A 110 -0.37 7.40 -8.30
N LEU A 111 -1.40 6.58 -8.52
CA LEU A 111 -1.26 5.14 -8.68
C LEU A 111 -0.49 4.78 -9.96
N LEU A 112 -0.71 5.47 -11.06
CA LEU A 112 0.02 5.24 -12.30
C LEU A 112 1.51 5.60 -12.20
N VAL A 113 1.92 6.48 -11.29
CA VAL A 113 3.35 6.73 -11.00
C VAL A 113 4.04 5.47 -10.47
N LEU A 114 3.32 4.53 -9.84
CA LEU A 114 3.87 3.24 -9.41
C LEU A 114 4.39 2.37 -10.56
N LEU A 115 4.03 2.67 -11.82
CA LEU A 115 4.64 2.03 -12.98
C LEU A 115 6.16 2.27 -13.09
N LEU A 116 6.67 3.31 -12.42
CA LEU A 116 8.10 3.62 -12.34
C LEU A 116 8.84 2.80 -11.27
N SER A 117 8.10 1.98 -10.48
CA SER A 117 8.68 1.13 -9.43
C SER A 117 9.53 0.01 -10.01
N ASP A 118 10.65 -0.28 -9.37
CA ASP A 118 11.47 -1.47 -9.67
C ASP A 118 10.83 -2.74 -9.08
N LEU A 119 10.04 -2.62 -8.02
CA LEU A 119 9.36 -3.73 -7.39
C LEU A 119 8.11 -4.13 -8.19
N SER A 120 8.08 -5.34 -8.71
CA SER A 120 6.98 -5.87 -9.53
C SER A 120 5.63 -5.80 -8.81
N GLY A 121 5.60 -6.01 -7.49
CA GLY A 121 4.39 -5.87 -6.67
C GLY A 121 3.78 -4.48 -6.71
N ASN A 122 4.61 -3.44 -6.56
CA ASN A 122 4.19 -2.05 -6.62
C ASN A 122 3.79 -1.66 -8.06
N ARG A 123 4.61 -2.07 -9.04
CA ARG A 123 4.36 -1.80 -10.46
C ARG A 123 3.03 -2.39 -10.93
N GLY A 124 2.67 -3.60 -10.49
CA GLY A 124 1.39 -4.23 -10.80
C GLY A 124 0.20 -3.57 -10.09
N LEU A 125 0.40 -3.02 -8.88
CA LEU A 125 -0.64 -2.34 -8.12
C LEU A 125 -1.13 -1.06 -8.80
N GLY A 126 -0.26 -0.31 -9.48
CA GLY A 126 -0.59 0.96 -10.14
C GLY A 126 -1.80 0.86 -11.08
N PRO A 127 -1.72 0.09 -12.17
CA PRO A 127 -2.82 -0.06 -13.12
C PRO A 127 -4.08 -0.68 -12.48
N VAL A 128 -3.90 -1.68 -11.62
CA VAL A 128 -5.00 -2.37 -10.92
C VAL A 128 -5.80 -1.39 -10.06
N GLY A 129 -5.10 -0.58 -9.25
CA GLY A 129 -5.74 0.43 -8.43
C GLY A 129 -6.37 1.56 -9.25
N ALA A 130 -5.71 2.03 -10.33
CA ALA A 130 -6.22 3.05 -11.23
C ALA A 130 -7.55 2.64 -11.88
N ILE A 131 -7.66 1.39 -12.35
CA ILE A 131 -8.89 0.81 -12.89
C ILE A 131 -9.98 0.77 -11.81
N GLY A 132 -9.60 0.39 -10.59
CA GLY A 132 -10.51 0.36 -9.45
C GLY A 132 -11.14 1.70 -9.13
N ILE A 133 -10.33 2.76 -9.05
CA ILE A 133 -10.80 4.12 -8.80
C ILE A 133 -11.64 4.64 -9.97
N ALA A 134 -11.22 4.39 -11.21
CA ALA A 134 -12.01 4.79 -12.38
C ALA A 134 -13.40 4.14 -12.38
N ALA A 135 -13.48 2.84 -12.09
CA ALA A 135 -14.76 2.13 -11.95
C ALA A 135 -15.61 2.72 -10.81
N ALA A 136 -15.01 3.04 -9.65
CA ALA A 136 -15.71 3.68 -8.54
C ALA A 136 -16.31 5.04 -8.94
N VAL A 137 -15.52 5.91 -9.57
CA VAL A 137 -15.98 7.22 -10.05
C VAL A 137 -17.15 7.07 -11.03
N ILE A 138 -17.02 6.19 -12.03
CA ILE A 138 -18.07 5.96 -13.04
C ILE A 138 -19.35 5.46 -12.38
N VAL A 139 -19.28 4.44 -11.53
CA VAL A 139 -20.46 3.85 -10.90
C VAL A 139 -21.14 4.84 -9.94
N ILE A 140 -20.36 5.61 -9.16
CA ILE A 140 -20.91 6.58 -8.23
C ILE A 140 -21.52 7.79 -8.95
N LEU A 141 -21.02 8.18 -10.10
CA LEU A 141 -21.59 9.30 -10.88
C LEU A 141 -22.74 8.86 -11.82
N THR A 142 -22.98 7.55 -11.98
CA THR A 142 -24.04 7.06 -12.91
C THR A 142 -25.07 6.21 -12.16
N LEU A 143 -24.69 5.08 -11.59
CA LEU A 143 -25.60 4.13 -10.95
C LEU A 143 -26.20 4.69 -9.66
N LEU A 144 -25.39 5.26 -8.77
CA LEU A 144 -25.87 5.77 -7.48
C LEU A 144 -26.89 6.91 -7.64
N PRO A 145 -26.70 7.93 -8.51
CA PRO A 145 -27.71 8.94 -8.79
C PRO A 145 -29.02 8.33 -9.30
N ALA A 146 -28.96 7.37 -10.20
CA ALA A 146 -30.15 6.71 -10.74
C ALA A 146 -30.92 5.98 -9.63
N LEU A 147 -30.23 5.26 -8.76
CA LEU A 147 -30.85 4.58 -7.61
C LEU A 147 -31.46 5.60 -6.63
N LEU A 148 -30.75 6.66 -6.28
CA LEU A 148 -31.24 7.66 -5.34
C LEU A 148 -32.49 8.40 -5.87
N VAL A 149 -32.55 8.68 -7.18
CA VAL A 149 -33.75 9.26 -7.82
C VAL A 149 -34.90 8.26 -7.86
N ALA A 150 -34.63 6.99 -8.19
CA ALA A 150 -35.63 5.94 -8.26
C ALA A 150 -36.32 5.70 -6.90
N PHE A 151 -35.57 5.67 -5.82
CA PHE A 151 -36.12 5.52 -4.47
C PHE A 151 -36.64 6.85 -3.87
N GLY A 152 -36.21 7.99 -4.40
CA GLY A 152 -36.66 9.32 -4.01
C GLY A 152 -36.35 9.66 -2.55
N ARG A 153 -37.22 10.49 -1.95
CA ARG A 153 -37.03 11.00 -0.58
C ARG A 153 -37.18 9.93 0.50
N TRP A 154 -37.90 8.85 0.23
CA TRP A 154 -38.18 7.78 1.21
C TRP A 154 -36.92 7.12 1.75
N VAL A 155 -35.86 7.04 0.96
CA VAL A 155 -34.59 6.41 1.36
C VAL A 155 -33.94 7.09 2.58
N PHE A 156 -34.32 8.36 2.85
CA PHE A 156 -33.82 9.11 4.00
C PHE A 156 -34.64 8.87 5.30
N TRP A 157 -35.61 7.95 5.26
CA TRP A 157 -36.37 7.59 6.49
C TRP A 157 -35.39 7.22 7.63
N PRO A 158 -35.64 7.65 8.91
CA PRO A 158 -36.83 8.38 9.41
C PRO A 158 -36.76 9.91 9.24
N ARG A 159 -35.63 10.50 8.85
CA ARG A 159 -35.44 11.97 8.75
C ARG A 159 -35.52 12.42 7.29
N ILE A 160 -36.73 12.38 6.74
CA ILE A 160 -36.98 12.76 5.33
C ILE A 160 -36.81 14.28 5.17
N PRO A 161 -35.92 14.76 4.25
CA PRO A 161 -35.76 16.20 3.97
C PRO A 161 -37.04 16.82 3.42
N ARG A 162 -37.52 17.92 4.02
CA ARG A 162 -38.67 18.70 3.56
C ARG A 162 -38.22 20.12 3.22
N ASN A 163 -38.99 20.82 2.35
CA ASN A 163 -38.65 22.17 1.88
C ASN A 163 -38.62 23.23 3.00
N ASP A 164 -39.25 22.99 4.15
CA ASP A 164 -39.42 24.00 5.22
C ASP A 164 -38.32 23.99 6.28
N ASP A 165 -37.36 23.07 6.24
CA ASP A 165 -36.34 22.81 7.29
C ASP A 165 -35.03 23.62 7.11
N VAL A 166 -35.07 24.82 6.55
CA VAL A 166 -33.85 25.62 6.23
C VAL A 166 -33.05 26.01 7.50
N ASN A 167 -33.67 26.06 8.68
CA ASN A 167 -33.03 26.50 9.92
C ASN A 167 -32.31 25.41 10.73
N SER A 168 -32.38 24.15 10.36
CA SER A 168 -31.78 23.05 11.17
C SER A 168 -30.26 22.92 11.05
N GLN A 169 -29.63 23.57 10.08
CA GLN A 169 -28.19 23.51 9.84
C GLN A 169 -27.33 24.26 10.84
N LEU A 170 -27.89 25.21 11.59
CA LEU A 170 -27.18 26.07 12.54
C LEU A 170 -27.10 25.49 13.97
N THR A 171 -27.66 24.33 14.22
CA THR A 171 -27.71 23.71 15.56
C THR A 171 -27.00 22.35 15.56
N GLY A 172 -26.09 22.13 16.52
CA GLY A 172 -25.43 20.83 16.70
C GLY A 172 -23.96 20.95 17.06
N THR A 173 -23.31 19.79 17.22
CA THR A 173 -21.91 19.71 17.63
C THR A 173 -20.98 20.37 16.60
N TRP A 174 -21.26 20.17 15.32
CA TRP A 174 -20.47 20.76 14.23
C TRP A 174 -20.57 22.27 14.16
N ALA A 175 -21.77 22.84 14.46
CA ALA A 175 -21.93 24.28 14.54
C ALA A 175 -21.13 24.89 15.71
N LYS A 176 -21.02 24.16 16.85
CA LYS A 176 -20.17 24.57 17.97
C LYS A 176 -18.68 24.53 17.60
N ILE A 177 -18.25 23.49 16.91
CA ILE A 177 -16.87 23.40 16.43
C ILE A 177 -16.56 24.52 15.43
N GLY A 178 -17.45 24.73 14.44
CA GLY A 178 -17.33 25.82 13.47
C GLY A 178 -17.21 27.17 14.13
N SER A 179 -18.08 27.49 15.12
CA SER A 179 -18.03 28.74 15.86
C SER A 179 -16.77 28.88 16.72
N ALA A 180 -16.23 27.78 17.24
CA ALA A 180 -14.96 27.81 17.99
C ALA A 180 -13.76 28.11 17.04
N VAL A 181 -13.76 27.53 15.83
CA VAL A 181 -12.77 27.80 14.79
C VAL A 181 -12.86 29.29 14.37
N GLU A 182 -14.07 29.79 14.09
CA GLU A 182 -14.27 31.16 13.68
C GLU A 182 -13.80 32.19 14.76
N LYS A 183 -14.11 31.91 16.02
CA LYS A 183 -13.76 32.82 17.13
C LYS A 183 -12.25 32.82 17.45
N ARG A 184 -11.52 31.71 17.27
CA ARG A 184 -10.14 31.58 17.70
C ARG A 184 -9.27 30.80 16.69
N PRO A 185 -9.21 31.18 15.40
CA PRO A 185 -8.55 30.40 14.36
C PRO A 185 -7.06 30.21 14.64
N ARG A 186 -6.36 31.28 15.07
CA ARG A 186 -4.91 31.22 15.34
C ARG A 186 -4.56 30.30 16.51
N LYS A 187 -5.35 30.30 17.61
CA LYS A 187 -5.09 29.46 18.77
C LYS A 187 -5.30 27.97 18.43
N LEU A 188 -6.37 27.67 17.69
CA LEU A 188 -6.67 26.31 17.26
C LEU A 188 -5.62 25.79 16.29
N TRP A 189 -5.21 26.60 15.30
CA TRP A 189 -4.14 26.22 14.38
C TRP A 189 -2.83 25.92 15.12
N ILE A 190 -2.38 26.82 16.03
CA ILE A 190 -1.15 26.61 16.79
C ILE A 190 -1.25 25.35 17.68
N LEU A 191 -2.36 25.14 18.38
CA LEU A 191 -2.57 23.98 19.23
C LEU A 191 -2.50 22.67 18.40
N THR A 192 -3.18 22.65 17.25
CA THR A 192 -3.15 21.49 16.34
C THR A 192 -1.75 21.25 15.79
N ALA A 193 -1.05 22.31 15.37
CA ALA A 193 0.32 22.22 14.86
C ALA A 193 1.28 21.66 15.94
N ILE A 194 1.18 22.13 17.18
CA ILE A 194 1.99 21.61 18.30
C ILE A 194 1.67 20.13 18.54
N MET A 195 0.40 19.75 18.60
CA MET A 195 -0.01 18.37 18.80
C MET A 195 0.52 17.46 17.69
N LEU A 196 0.38 17.86 16.43
CA LEU A 196 0.89 17.10 15.30
C LEU A 196 2.43 17.03 15.29
N SER A 197 3.11 18.11 15.65
CA SER A 197 4.58 18.13 15.76
C SER A 197 5.09 17.19 16.86
N ILE A 198 4.39 17.11 17.99
CA ILE A 198 4.70 16.15 19.06
C ILE A 198 4.55 14.72 18.55
N LEU A 199 3.41 14.41 17.87
CA LEU A 199 3.17 13.09 17.29
C LEU A 199 4.21 12.75 16.21
N ALA A 200 4.54 13.69 15.34
CA ALA A 200 5.59 13.55 14.35
C ALA A 200 6.97 13.32 15.00
N GLY A 201 7.26 13.97 16.14
CA GLY A 201 8.47 13.73 16.91
C GLY A 201 8.61 12.29 17.39
N PHE A 202 7.50 11.65 17.76
CA PHE A 202 7.50 10.22 18.11
C PHE A 202 7.80 9.30 16.92
N SER A 203 7.60 9.74 15.68
CA SER A 203 7.94 8.93 14.51
C SER A 203 9.45 8.66 14.39
N SER A 204 10.30 9.52 14.98
CA SER A 204 11.74 9.31 15.02
C SER A 204 12.16 8.08 15.87
N THR A 205 11.28 7.62 16.77
CA THR A 205 11.49 6.41 17.57
C THR A 205 11.02 5.13 16.87
N LEU A 206 10.36 5.28 15.70
CA LEU A 206 9.85 4.16 14.93
C LEU A 206 11.02 3.42 14.25
N ASN A 207 11.26 2.19 14.66
CA ASN A 207 12.21 1.32 13.99
C ASN A 207 11.52 0.53 12.87
N ALA A 208 11.52 1.10 11.65
CA ALA A 208 10.86 0.52 10.48
C ALA A 208 11.83 -0.30 9.61
N ARG A 209 12.84 -0.95 10.20
CA ARG A 209 13.87 -1.72 9.46
C ARG A 209 13.40 -3.11 9.00
N GLY A 210 12.11 -3.41 9.10
CA GLY A 210 11.51 -4.71 8.81
C GLY A 210 11.41 -5.59 10.06
N LEU A 211 10.53 -6.57 9.99
CA LEU A 211 10.37 -7.60 11.02
C LEU A 211 11.08 -8.87 10.57
N SER A 212 11.72 -9.57 11.49
CA SER A 212 12.17 -10.94 11.21
C SER A 212 10.94 -11.85 11.04
N THR A 213 11.11 -12.99 10.39
CA THR A 213 10.03 -13.97 10.25
C THR A 213 9.47 -14.40 11.61
N ALA A 214 10.30 -14.45 12.64
CA ALA A 214 9.90 -14.77 14.02
C ALA A 214 9.02 -13.66 14.63
N ASP A 215 9.34 -12.38 14.38
CA ASP A 215 8.63 -11.22 14.92
C ASP A 215 7.32 -10.92 14.17
N ALA A 216 7.12 -11.52 12.98
CA ALA A 216 5.88 -11.38 12.22
C ALA A 216 4.66 -12.04 12.89
N PHE A 217 4.87 -12.92 13.86
CA PHE A 217 3.81 -13.62 14.56
C PHE A 217 3.54 -13.01 15.94
N THR A 218 2.26 -12.74 16.23
CA THR A 218 1.82 -12.30 17.57
C THR A 218 1.87 -13.43 18.63
N GLN A 219 1.80 -14.67 18.19
CA GLN A 219 2.00 -15.87 18.99
C GLN A 219 3.21 -16.61 18.45
N ARG A 220 3.91 -17.37 19.30
CA ARG A 220 5.07 -18.18 18.87
C ARG A 220 4.58 -19.54 18.35
N PRO A 221 4.47 -19.74 17.02
CA PRO A 221 4.16 -21.04 16.44
C PRO A 221 5.35 -21.99 16.56
N ASP A 222 5.10 -23.29 16.44
CA ASP A 222 6.13 -24.34 16.56
C ASP A 222 7.31 -24.11 15.58
N SER A 223 7.05 -23.53 14.40
CA SER A 223 8.09 -23.19 13.43
C SER A 223 9.10 -22.15 13.97
N VAL A 224 8.64 -21.14 14.69
CA VAL A 224 9.51 -20.14 15.33
C VAL A 224 10.29 -20.76 16.48
N VAL A 225 9.61 -21.57 17.31
CA VAL A 225 10.28 -22.29 18.41
C VAL A 225 11.35 -23.24 17.87
N GLY A 226 11.08 -23.93 16.75
CA GLY A 226 12.03 -24.78 16.07
C GLY A 226 13.25 -24.00 15.53
N LEU A 227 13.05 -22.83 14.93
CA LEU A 227 14.14 -21.97 14.46
C LEU A 227 15.00 -21.44 15.64
N GLU A 228 14.38 -21.03 16.75
CA GLU A 228 15.10 -20.59 17.95
C GLU A 228 15.97 -21.73 18.51
N ARG A 229 15.44 -22.95 18.62
CA ARG A 229 16.19 -24.13 19.07
C ARG A 229 17.33 -24.50 18.12
N LEU A 230 17.11 -24.37 16.80
CA LEU A 230 18.17 -24.59 15.82
C LEU A 230 19.29 -23.57 15.97
N ALA A 231 18.96 -22.29 16.17
CA ALA A 231 19.92 -21.21 16.34
C ALA A 231 20.76 -21.33 17.64
N GLU A 232 20.29 -22.06 18.67
CA GLU A 232 21.08 -22.36 19.88
C GLU A 232 22.28 -23.29 19.61
N HIS A 233 22.20 -24.12 18.54
CA HIS A 233 23.18 -25.18 18.27
C HIS A 233 23.89 -25.01 16.92
N PHE A 234 23.33 -24.25 15.99
CA PHE A 234 23.85 -24.03 14.64
C PHE A 234 23.91 -22.53 14.31
N PRO A 235 24.80 -22.11 13.41
CA PRO A 235 24.79 -20.74 12.91
C PRO A 235 23.41 -20.36 12.39
N GLY A 236 22.97 -19.12 12.62
CA GLY A 236 21.63 -18.66 12.28
C GLY A 236 21.24 -18.84 10.81
N GLY A 237 22.20 -18.80 9.89
CA GLY A 237 22.03 -19.02 8.45
C GLY A 237 21.99 -20.49 7.99
N SER A 238 22.06 -21.48 8.89
CA SER A 238 22.24 -22.89 8.49
C SER A 238 21.12 -23.48 7.64
N GLY A 239 19.89 -22.95 7.74
CA GLY A 239 18.74 -23.39 6.94
C GLY A 239 18.55 -22.60 5.65
N GLN A 240 19.21 -21.44 5.49
CA GLN A 240 19.03 -20.52 4.37
C GLN A 240 20.36 -19.82 4.03
N PRO A 241 21.32 -20.55 3.43
CA PRO A 241 22.61 -19.98 3.09
C PRO A 241 22.48 -18.91 1.99
N THR A 242 23.45 -18.01 1.93
CA THR A 242 23.67 -17.17 0.76
C THR A 242 24.28 -18.04 -0.34
N GLU A 243 23.65 -18.07 -1.51
CA GLU A 243 24.05 -18.92 -2.64
C GLU A 243 24.88 -18.12 -3.64
N LEU A 244 26.05 -18.63 -4.02
CA LEU A 244 26.88 -18.00 -5.03
C LEU A 244 27.06 -18.96 -6.22
N ILE A 245 26.87 -18.43 -7.44
CA ILE A 245 27.14 -19.18 -8.68
C ILE A 245 28.53 -18.79 -9.16
N VAL A 246 29.44 -19.75 -9.15
CA VAL A 246 30.87 -19.52 -9.34
C VAL A 246 31.41 -20.48 -10.40
N PRO A 247 32.28 -20.05 -11.34
CA PRO A 247 33.03 -20.95 -12.22
C PRO A 247 33.85 -21.96 -11.42
N VAL A 248 33.87 -23.21 -11.84
CA VAL A 248 34.59 -24.31 -11.13
C VAL A 248 36.07 -23.99 -10.87
N THR A 249 36.68 -23.21 -11.77
CA THR A 249 38.11 -22.79 -11.67
C THR A 249 38.37 -21.78 -10.57
N LEU A 250 37.34 -21.06 -10.09
CA LEU A 250 37.45 -20.00 -9.09
C LEU A 250 36.92 -20.40 -7.70
N VAL A 251 36.44 -21.64 -7.53
CA VAL A 251 35.83 -22.14 -6.29
C VAL A 251 36.75 -21.95 -5.09
N ASP A 252 38.03 -22.30 -5.19
CA ASP A 252 38.97 -22.19 -4.07
C ASP A 252 39.29 -20.74 -3.71
N SER A 253 39.47 -19.88 -4.72
CA SER A 253 39.75 -18.47 -4.54
C SER A 253 38.56 -17.73 -3.87
N VAL A 254 37.35 -18.01 -4.37
CA VAL A 254 36.12 -17.44 -3.82
C VAL A 254 35.85 -17.96 -2.42
N SER A 255 35.99 -19.25 -2.17
CA SER A 255 35.82 -19.85 -0.84
C SER A 255 36.79 -19.25 0.18
N SER A 256 38.05 -19.01 -0.23
CA SER A 256 39.04 -18.38 0.65
C SER A 256 38.70 -16.91 0.94
N ALA A 257 38.27 -16.17 -0.07
CA ALA A 257 37.82 -14.76 0.14
C ALA A 257 36.62 -14.67 1.08
N LEU A 258 35.62 -15.53 0.90
CA LEU A 258 34.41 -15.54 1.73
C LEU A 258 34.68 -15.92 3.19
N LYS A 259 35.59 -16.85 3.46
CA LYS A 259 35.98 -17.23 4.84
C LYS A 259 36.60 -16.06 5.63
N ASN A 260 37.12 -15.06 4.93
CA ASN A 260 37.70 -13.86 5.54
C ASN A 260 36.65 -12.74 5.74
N VAL A 261 35.41 -12.93 5.30
CA VAL A 261 34.32 -11.98 5.51
C VAL A 261 33.74 -12.20 6.90
N GLU A 262 33.78 -11.16 7.73
CA GLU A 262 33.14 -11.19 9.05
C GLU A 262 31.63 -11.45 8.92
N GLY A 263 31.10 -12.41 9.67
CA GLY A 263 29.72 -12.82 9.63
C GLY A 263 29.43 -14.02 8.72
N VAL A 264 30.42 -14.55 7.99
CA VAL A 264 30.34 -15.83 7.27
C VAL A 264 30.89 -16.94 8.17
N SER A 265 30.06 -17.94 8.51
CA SER A 265 30.44 -19.05 9.39
C SER A 265 31.10 -20.21 8.63
N SER A 266 30.54 -20.58 7.47
CA SER A 266 31.07 -21.64 6.62
C SER A 266 30.81 -21.38 5.15
N VAL A 267 31.65 -21.96 4.30
CA VAL A 267 31.48 -21.92 2.84
C VAL A 267 31.67 -23.33 2.31
N GLU A 268 30.63 -23.89 1.71
CA GLU A 268 30.62 -25.24 1.19
C GLU A 268 30.05 -25.32 -0.22
N PRO A 269 30.68 -26.09 -1.14
CA PRO A 269 30.10 -26.30 -2.45
C PRO A 269 28.89 -27.23 -2.36
N LEU A 270 27.89 -26.99 -3.20
CA LEU A 270 26.73 -27.87 -3.33
C LEU A 270 27.19 -29.22 -3.91
N ARG A 271 26.83 -30.31 -3.23
CA ARG A 271 27.22 -31.67 -3.58
C ARG A 271 26.06 -32.45 -4.19
N MET A 272 26.37 -33.54 -4.89
CA MET A 272 25.39 -34.43 -5.54
C MET A 272 24.42 -35.06 -4.52
N THR A 273 24.94 -35.43 -3.36
CA THR A 273 24.13 -35.94 -2.23
C THR A 273 24.49 -35.21 -0.93
N PRO A 274 23.54 -35.00 -0.01
CA PRO A 274 23.82 -34.40 1.27
C PRO A 274 24.93 -35.15 2.03
N ALA A 275 25.76 -34.44 2.79
CA ALA A 275 26.78 -35.04 3.63
C ALA A 275 26.13 -35.90 4.72
N ILE A 276 26.53 -37.17 4.81
CA ILE A 276 26.10 -38.11 5.86
C ILE A 276 27.29 -38.33 6.80
N PRO A 277 27.12 -38.11 8.12
CA PRO A 277 28.20 -38.36 9.07
C PRO A 277 28.76 -39.77 8.94
N GLY A 278 30.11 -39.88 8.81
CA GLY A 278 30.80 -41.16 8.69
C GLY A 278 30.90 -41.71 7.26
N GLN A 279 30.34 -41.02 6.26
CA GLN A 279 30.54 -41.38 4.85
C GLN A 279 31.47 -40.39 4.13
N PRO A 280 32.23 -40.85 3.10
CA PRO A 280 33.02 -39.94 2.27
C PRO A 280 32.09 -38.91 1.60
N LEU A 281 32.58 -37.66 1.48
CA LEU A 281 31.83 -36.58 0.84
C LEU A 281 31.61 -36.91 -0.65
N SER A 282 30.36 -36.77 -1.11
CA SER A 282 30.03 -36.92 -2.54
C SER A 282 30.69 -35.83 -3.40
N GLU A 283 30.75 -36.10 -4.69
CA GLU A 283 31.30 -35.16 -5.66
C GLU A 283 30.55 -33.82 -5.65
N VAL A 284 31.28 -32.74 -5.95
CA VAL A 284 30.69 -31.40 -6.12
C VAL A 284 29.79 -31.41 -7.36
N LYS A 285 28.60 -30.82 -7.23
CA LYS A 285 27.66 -30.70 -8.34
C LYS A 285 28.13 -29.61 -9.30
N VAL A 286 28.58 -30.00 -10.49
CA VAL A 286 28.99 -29.07 -11.56
C VAL A 286 27.96 -29.13 -12.69
N ILE A 287 27.48 -27.98 -13.13
CA ILE A 287 26.55 -27.85 -14.27
C ILE A 287 27.10 -26.73 -15.16
N ASP A 288 27.36 -27.05 -16.42
CA ASP A 288 27.91 -26.12 -17.43
C ASP A 288 29.17 -25.36 -16.96
N GLY A 289 30.06 -26.05 -16.20
CA GLY A 289 31.28 -25.45 -15.66
C GLY A 289 31.06 -24.54 -14.45
N LEU A 290 29.83 -24.45 -13.91
CA LEU A 290 29.46 -23.64 -12.75
C LEU A 290 29.18 -24.52 -11.53
N VAL A 291 29.49 -23.98 -10.36
CA VAL A 291 29.26 -24.58 -9.06
C VAL A 291 28.45 -23.58 -8.18
N VAL A 292 27.54 -24.10 -7.39
CA VAL A 292 26.89 -23.34 -6.34
C VAL A 292 27.71 -23.47 -5.06
N LEU A 293 28.16 -22.33 -4.51
CA LEU A 293 28.74 -22.24 -3.18
C LEU A 293 27.68 -21.72 -2.19
N ASN A 294 27.50 -22.45 -1.10
CA ASN A 294 26.63 -22.08 -0.01
C ASN A 294 27.45 -21.39 1.09
N ALA A 295 27.29 -20.10 1.25
CA ALA A 295 27.89 -19.33 2.33
C ALA A 295 26.86 -19.20 3.49
N THR A 296 27.12 -19.91 4.58
CA THR A 296 26.27 -19.87 5.77
C THR A 296 26.64 -18.65 6.60
N LEU A 297 25.67 -17.76 6.87
CA LEU A 297 25.86 -16.60 7.71
C LEU A 297 25.79 -17.02 9.21
N ALA A 298 26.54 -16.30 10.06
CA ALA A 298 26.48 -16.47 11.49
C ALA A 298 25.15 -15.98 12.08
N LEU A 299 24.59 -14.95 11.47
CA LEU A 299 23.36 -14.29 11.87
C LEU A 299 22.13 -14.91 11.19
N ASN A 300 20.95 -14.61 11.76
CA ASN A 300 19.68 -15.00 11.14
C ASN A 300 19.54 -14.32 9.77
N PRO A 301 19.28 -15.06 8.68
CA PRO A 301 19.16 -14.53 7.30
C PRO A 301 18.14 -13.38 7.14
N ASP A 302 17.10 -13.37 7.97
CA ASP A 302 16.04 -12.36 7.96
C ASP A 302 16.42 -11.08 8.72
N SER A 303 17.54 -11.08 9.48
CA SER A 303 17.95 -9.92 10.28
C SER A 303 18.50 -8.79 9.41
N VAL A 304 18.41 -7.56 9.91
CA VAL A 304 18.95 -6.37 9.22
C VAL A 304 20.47 -6.47 9.10
N GLU A 305 21.11 -6.96 10.16
CA GLU A 305 22.56 -7.11 10.24
C GLU A 305 23.08 -8.15 9.22
N ALA A 306 22.31 -9.23 8.98
CA ALA A 306 22.65 -10.20 7.93
C ALA A 306 22.57 -9.61 6.52
N ARG A 307 21.59 -8.71 6.26
CA ARG A 307 21.47 -8.01 4.97
C ARG A 307 22.67 -7.07 4.73
N GLU A 308 23.20 -6.44 5.78
CA GLU A 308 24.37 -5.56 5.67
C GLU A 308 25.67 -6.31 5.31
N ILE A 309 25.73 -7.64 5.47
CA ILE A 309 26.86 -8.47 5.04
C ILE A 309 26.85 -8.71 3.51
N ILE A 310 25.69 -8.69 2.86
CA ILE A 310 25.58 -8.99 1.42
C ILE A 310 26.46 -8.10 0.53
N PRO A 311 26.48 -6.74 0.68
CA PRO A 311 27.39 -5.92 -0.10
C PRO A 311 28.86 -6.21 0.19
N VAL A 312 29.24 -6.63 1.39
CA VAL A 312 30.61 -7.02 1.72
C VAL A 312 30.99 -8.30 0.98
N ILE A 313 30.10 -9.31 0.99
CA ILE A 313 30.25 -10.55 0.20
C ILE A 313 30.40 -10.21 -1.29
N ARG A 314 29.51 -9.39 -1.85
CA ARG A 314 29.55 -9.01 -3.27
C ARG A 314 30.86 -8.31 -3.63
N ASN A 315 31.32 -7.37 -2.81
CA ASN A 315 32.59 -6.68 -3.04
C ASN A 315 33.78 -7.66 -3.01
N ALA A 316 33.81 -8.60 -2.08
CA ALA A 316 34.88 -9.59 -1.97
C ALA A 316 34.94 -10.53 -3.18
N VAL A 317 33.79 -11.01 -3.68
CA VAL A 317 33.75 -11.95 -4.81
C VAL A 317 33.86 -11.24 -6.16
N HIS A 318 33.29 -10.06 -6.34
CA HIS A 318 33.39 -9.27 -7.58
C HIS A 318 34.80 -8.71 -7.80
N ALA A 319 35.62 -8.60 -6.76
CA ALA A 319 37.04 -8.31 -6.91
C ALA A 319 37.81 -9.44 -7.60
N ILE A 320 37.28 -10.69 -7.55
CA ILE A 320 37.86 -11.86 -8.22
C ILE A 320 37.28 -12.02 -9.65
N ASP A 321 35.94 -12.02 -9.76
CA ASP A 321 35.23 -12.02 -11.05
C ASP A 321 33.88 -11.29 -10.91
N PRO A 322 33.65 -10.20 -11.67
CA PRO A 322 32.41 -9.45 -11.65
C PRO A 322 31.15 -10.24 -12.08
N ASN A 323 31.34 -11.40 -12.75
CA ASN A 323 30.23 -12.22 -13.22
C ASN A 323 29.69 -13.18 -12.15
N ILE A 324 30.32 -13.29 -10.99
CA ILE A 324 29.83 -14.14 -9.89
C ILE A 324 28.50 -13.59 -9.39
N LEU A 325 27.47 -14.44 -9.42
CA LEU A 325 26.15 -14.09 -8.94
C LEU A 325 26.01 -14.43 -7.45
N VAL A 326 25.49 -13.49 -6.67
CA VAL A 326 25.22 -13.66 -5.24
C VAL A 326 23.71 -13.58 -5.01
N GLY A 327 23.11 -14.69 -4.60
CA GLY A 327 21.69 -14.91 -4.40
C GLY A 327 21.37 -15.47 -3.00
N GLY A 328 20.21 -16.08 -2.86
CA GLY A 328 19.67 -16.59 -1.59
C GLY A 328 18.73 -15.57 -0.93
N SER A 329 18.01 -16.03 0.12
CA SER A 329 16.94 -15.23 0.76
C SER A 329 17.44 -13.88 1.30
N THR A 330 18.60 -13.85 1.94
CA THR A 330 19.19 -12.62 2.49
C THR A 330 19.58 -11.64 1.39
N ALA A 331 20.14 -12.12 0.26
CA ALA A 331 20.47 -11.25 -0.87
C ALA A 331 19.22 -10.68 -1.54
N VAL A 332 18.16 -11.47 -1.72
CA VAL A 332 16.86 -11.01 -2.23
C VAL A 332 16.25 -9.95 -1.31
N ALA A 333 16.32 -10.16 0.00
CA ALA A 333 15.83 -9.18 0.98
C ALA A 333 16.61 -7.86 0.91
N PHE A 334 17.95 -7.92 0.81
CA PHE A 334 18.80 -6.74 0.62
C PHE A 334 18.46 -5.98 -0.68
N ASP A 335 18.34 -6.69 -1.80
CA ASP A 335 18.00 -6.07 -3.09
C ASP A 335 16.60 -5.45 -3.09
N THR A 336 15.66 -6.07 -2.35
CA THR A 336 14.32 -5.52 -2.14
C THR A 336 14.38 -4.21 -1.35
N ASP A 337 15.18 -4.15 -0.29
CA ASP A 337 15.37 -2.93 0.52
C ASP A 337 16.01 -1.80 -0.32
N VAL A 338 17.02 -2.13 -1.15
CA VAL A 338 17.66 -1.16 -2.06
C VAL A 338 16.66 -0.63 -3.07
N SER A 339 15.87 -1.51 -3.70
CA SER A 339 14.84 -1.13 -4.67
C SER A 339 13.74 -0.30 -4.02
N ALA A 340 13.27 -0.67 -2.82
CA ALA A 340 12.27 0.09 -2.07
C ALA A 340 12.76 1.49 -1.70
N ASN A 341 14.02 1.62 -1.28
CA ASN A 341 14.61 2.92 -0.97
C ASN A 341 14.75 3.80 -2.22
N ARG A 342 15.13 3.23 -3.37
CA ARG A 342 15.15 3.94 -4.65
C ARG A 342 13.75 4.38 -5.06
N ASP A 343 12.78 3.48 -4.99
CA ASP A 343 11.37 3.77 -5.30
C ASP A 343 10.84 4.92 -4.43
N ASN A 344 11.08 4.89 -3.13
CA ASN A 344 10.66 5.95 -2.22
C ASN A 344 11.26 7.31 -2.61
N ARG A 345 12.56 7.34 -2.95
CA ARG A 345 13.26 8.58 -3.36
C ARG A 345 12.79 9.11 -4.72
N THR A 346 12.25 8.26 -5.59
CA THR A 346 11.83 8.65 -6.93
C THR A 346 10.32 8.90 -6.98
N ILE A 347 9.52 7.96 -6.47
CA ILE A 347 8.05 7.99 -6.59
C ILE A 347 7.45 9.07 -5.70
N ILE A 348 7.89 9.19 -4.43
CA ILE A 348 7.30 10.17 -3.50
C ILE A 348 7.40 11.61 -4.03
N PRO A 349 8.57 12.12 -4.46
CA PRO A 349 8.64 13.48 -5.01
C PRO A 349 7.79 13.68 -6.26
N ILE A 350 7.74 12.69 -7.18
CA ILE A 350 6.94 12.78 -8.40
C ILE A 350 5.45 12.87 -8.04
N VAL A 351 4.97 12.03 -7.12
CA VAL A 351 3.57 12.05 -6.65
C VAL A 351 3.25 13.38 -5.98
N LEU A 352 4.13 13.92 -5.14
CA LEU A 352 3.93 15.20 -4.46
C LEU A 352 3.82 16.36 -5.46
N VAL A 353 4.70 16.40 -6.47
CA VAL A 353 4.65 17.40 -7.55
C VAL A 353 3.35 17.25 -8.36
N LEU A 354 2.98 16.04 -8.72
CA LEU A 354 1.76 15.73 -9.47
C LEU A 354 0.51 16.20 -8.71
N ILE A 355 0.40 15.84 -7.43
CA ILE A 355 -0.72 16.26 -6.57
C ILE A 355 -0.75 17.79 -6.45
N THR A 356 0.41 18.43 -6.29
CA THR A 356 0.48 19.91 -6.22
C THR A 356 -0.03 20.57 -7.49
N ILE A 357 0.32 20.02 -8.66
CA ILE A 357 -0.15 20.52 -9.95
C ILE A 357 -1.67 20.36 -10.05
N ILE A 358 -2.20 19.17 -9.77
CA ILE A 358 -3.65 18.90 -9.85
C ILE A 358 -4.44 19.79 -8.89
N LEU A 359 -3.99 19.89 -7.62
CA LEU A 359 -4.63 20.77 -6.65
C LEU A 359 -4.50 22.25 -7.02
N GLY A 360 -3.35 22.66 -7.55
CA GLY A 360 -3.13 24.03 -8.02
C GLY A 360 -4.09 24.41 -9.15
N LEU A 361 -4.32 23.51 -10.09
CA LEU A 361 -5.29 23.68 -11.17
C LEU A 361 -6.72 23.72 -10.65
N LEU A 362 -7.08 22.79 -9.74
CA LEU A 362 -8.41 22.70 -9.16
C LEU A 362 -8.75 23.94 -8.34
N LEU A 363 -7.85 24.37 -7.46
CA LEU A 363 -8.03 25.51 -6.57
C LEU A 363 -7.73 26.85 -7.25
N ARG A 364 -7.21 26.82 -8.47
CA ARG A 364 -6.71 28.01 -9.21
C ARG A 364 -5.74 28.85 -8.37
N SER A 365 -4.99 28.20 -7.46
CA SER A 365 -4.07 28.84 -6.52
C SER A 365 -2.96 27.90 -6.13
N ILE A 366 -1.73 28.20 -6.55
CA ILE A 366 -0.55 27.42 -6.21
C ILE A 366 -0.24 27.51 -4.72
N LEU A 367 -0.46 28.69 -4.11
CA LEU A 367 -0.20 28.89 -2.69
C LEU A 367 -1.13 28.02 -1.82
N SER A 368 -2.41 27.95 -2.17
CA SER A 368 -3.36 27.09 -1.45
C SER A 368 -3.02 25.61 -1.58
N ALA A 369 -2.60 25.17 -2.78
CA ALA A 369 -2.17 23.81 -3.01
C ALA A 369 -0.90 23.45 -2.19
N ALA A 370 0.08 24.36 -2.16
CA ALA A 370 1.31 24.17 -1.37
C ALA A 370 1.03 24.13 0.14
N LEU A 371 0.14 24.99 0.64
CA LEU A 371 -0.26 24.97 2.07
C LEU A 371 -1.00 23.68 2.43
N LEU A 372 -1.92 23.20 1.57
CA LEU A 372 -2.60 21.93 1.79
C LEU A 372 -1.62 20.77 1.80
N LEU A 373 -0.69 20.73 0.84
CA LEU A 373 0.35 19.70 0.81
C LEU A 373 1.20 19.72 2.08
N GLY A 374 1.64 20.92 2.53
CA GLY A 374 2.39 21.08 3.76
C GLY A 374 1.66 20.69 5.06
N THR A 375 0.32 20.55 5.01
CA THR A 375 -0.46 20.02 6.15
C THR A 375 -0.62 18.50 6.12
N VAL A 376 -0.31 17.85 4.99
CA VAL A 376 -0.45 16.40 4.79
C VAL A 376 0.90 15.69 4.93
N VAL A 377 1.99 16.31 4.49
CA VAL A 377 3.36 15.80 4.57
C VAL A 377 4.03 16.21 5.88
#